data_a545c50a4a4ec1e2566246658d3c5c5a
#
_entry.id   a545c50a4a4ec1e2566246658d3c5c5a
#
_cell.length_a   1.000
_cell.length_b   1.000
_cell.length_c   1.000
_cell.angle_alpha   90.00
_cell.angle_beta   90.00
_cell.angle_gamma   90.00
#
_symmetry.space_group_name_H-M   'P 1'
#
loop_
_entity.id
_entity.type
_entity.pdbx_description
1 polymer ?
#
loop_
_entity_poly.entity_id
_entity_poly.type
_entity_poly.pdbx_seq_one_letter_code
_entity_poly.pdbx_strand_id
1 'polypeptide(L)'
;MEELYPNLVPPQNIEAEEAVLGSILLASDSIISVMEFLTPEDFYRVSHQLIFAAMIELNQNNIDIDAITVSEILRQKNQMENIGGEVTLIELLDKVPTAANVEYYTQIVLEKSTRRKLIKTSTNIVKTAYQEDEPIANVLDNAEKDILSVSEGRNKAGFIPISTVLRTAYESLEERAKNNGEVTGIATGYIGLDRMTSGLHADELIILAAPPPLC
;
A
#
# COMPACT_ATOMS: atom_id res chain seq x y z
N MET A 1 -6.42 -3.16 22.16
CA MET A 1 -5.13 -3.81 21.81
C MET A 1 -4.21 -3.97 23.00
N GLU A 2 -4.20 -3.03 23.93
CA GLU A 2 -3.43 -3.12 25.18
C GLU A 2 -3.87 -4.28 26.10
N GLU A 3 -5.10 -4.74 25.99
CA GLU A 3 -5.63 -5.82 26.85
C GLU A 3 -5.16 -7.23 26.43
N LEU A 4 -4.89 -7.47 25.13
CA LEU A 4 -4.43 -8.79 24.65
C LEU A 4 -2.90 -8.97 24.70
N TYR A 5 -2.14 -7.86 24.52
CA TYR A 5 -0.69 -7.88 24.52
C TYR A 5 -0.12 -6.59 25.16
N PRO A 6 -0.20 -6.42 26.48
CA PRO A 6 0.08 -5.16 27.18
C PRO A 6 1.54 -4.69 27.07
N ASN A 7 2.45 -5.52 26.56
CA ASN A 7 3.89 -5.21 26.49
C ASN A 7 4.43 -5.03 25.05
N LEU A 8 3.58 -5.08 24.01
CA LEU A 8 4.04 -4.95 22.63
C LEU A 8 3.86 -3.53 22.12
N VAL A 9 4.97 -2.85 21.86
CA VAL A 9 4.97 -1.56 21.17
C VAL A 9 4.57 -1.77 19.71
N PRO A 10 3.60 -0.99 19.18
CA PRO A 10 3.21 -1.10 17.78
C PRO A 10 4.42 -0.93 16.84
N PRO A 11 4.49 -1.68 15.73
CA PRO A 11 5.58 -1.57 14.76
C PRO A 11 5.76 -0.13 14.26
N GLN A 12 6.94 0.44 14.47
CA GLN A 12 7.28 1.81 14.11
C GLN A 12 8.76 1.92 13.76
N ASN A 13 9.11 2.98 13.02
CA ASN A 13 10.49 3.42 12.81
C ASN A 13 10.49 4.95 12.69
N ILE A 14 10.68 5.61 13.83
CA ILE A 14 10.61 7.07 13.92
C ILE A 14 11.71 7.73 13.08
N GLU A 15 12.92 7.16 13.06
CA GLU A 15 14.02 7.67 12.27
C GLU A 15 13.70 7.67 10.77
N ALA A 16 13.05 6.61 10.26
CA ALA A 16 12.61 6.56 8.87
C ALA A 16 11.49 7.57 8.58
N GLU A 17 10.55 7.78 9.50
CA GLU A 17 9.51 8.80 9.35
C GLU A 17 10.10 10.20 9.27
N GLU A 18 11.02 10.52 10.19
CA GLU A 18 11.75 11.79 10.22
C GLU A 18 12.58 11.99 8.94
N ALA A 19 13.21 10.91 8.45
CA ALA A 19 13.99 10.95 7.22
C ALA A 19 13.11 11.20 5.97
N VAL A 20 11.90 10.62 5.90
CA VAL A 20 10.95 10.92 4.81
C VAL A 20 10.56 12.39 4.84
N LEU A 21 10.12 12.90 5.99
CA LEU A 21 9.67 14.30 6.12
C LEU A 21 10.81 15.29 5.86
N GLY A 22 11.97 15.04 6.42
CA GLY A 22 13.16 15.87 6.19
C GLY A 22 13.61 15.86 4.73
N SER A 23 13.52 14.72 4.04
CA SER A 23 13.84 14.63 2.60
C SER A 23 12.89 15.47 1.75
N ILE A 24 11.60 15.51 2.08
CA ILE A 24 10.61 16.35 1.37
C ILE A 24 10.87 17.83 1.64
N LEU A 25 11.21 18.22 2.87
CA LEU A 25 11.60 19.60 3.21
C LEU A 25 12.86 20.05 2.50
N LEU A 26 13.80 19.13 2.25
CA LEU A 26 15.06 19.40 1.55
C LEU A 26 14.88 19.48 0.03
N ALA A 27 13.98 18.65 -0.53
CA ALA A 27 13.69 18.56 -1.95
C ALA A 27 12.19 18.35 -2.16
N SER A 28 11.46 19.42 -2.40
CA SER A 28 10.00 19.49 -2.53
C SER A 28 9.43 18.45 -3.52
N ASP A 29 10.11 18.23 -4.65
CA ASP A 29 9.69 17.26 -5.67
C ASP A 29 9.61 15.81 -5.15
N SER A 30 10.31 15.49 -4.08
CA SER A 30 10.30 14.15 -3.46
C SER A 30 8.91 13.76 -2.94
N ILE A 31 8.02 14.71 -2.69
CA ILE A 31 6.67 14.44 -2.22
C ILE A 31 5.89 13.58 -3.20
N ILE A 32 6.09 13.76 -4.50
CA ILE A 32 5.35 13.03 -5.55
C ILE A 32 5.56 11.52 -5.40
N SER A 33 6.83 11.09 -5.28
CA SER A 33 7.16 9.67 -5.11
C SER A 33 6.70 9.11 -3.76
N VAL A 34 6.70 9.93 -2.70
CA VAL A 34 6.22 9.51 -1.38
C VAL A 34 4.70 9.34 -1.33
N MET A 35 3.94 10.26 -1.95
CA MET A 35 2.47 10.21 -1.98
C MET A 35 1.91 9.02 -2.77
N GLU A 36 2.70 8.42 -3.66
CA GLU A 36 2.30 7.19 -4.35
C GLU A 36 2.12 6.02 -3.37
N PHE A 37 2.86 6.01 -2.27
CA PHE A 37 2.91 4.89 -1.33
C PHE A 37 2.34 5.21 0.04
N LEU A 38 2.51 6.45 0.53
CA LEU A 38 2.13 6.83 1.89
C LEU A 38 0.98 7.83 1.92
N THR A 39 0.15 7.63 2.95
CA THR A 39 -0.86 8.58 3.40
C THR A 39 -0.49 9.10 4.79
N PRO A 40 -1.06 10.22 5.29
CA PRO A 40 -0.76 10.71 6.63
C PRO A 40 -0.93 9.66 7.73
N GLU A 41 -1.94 8.78 7.62
CA GLU A 41 -2.24 7.74 8.59
C GLU A 41 -1.17 6.63 8.64
N ASP A 42 -0.27 6.57 7.65
CA ASP A 42 0.82 5.61 7.61
C ASP A 42 1.98 5.98 8.55
N PHE A 43 2.03 7.21 9.01
CA PHE A 43 2.98 7.63 10.03
C PHE A 43 2.48 7.23 11.43
N TYR A 44 3.41 6.85 12.30
CA TYR A 44 3.10 6.45 13.67
C TYR A 44 2.84 7.66 14.58
N ARG A 45 3.72 8.67 14.52
CA ARG A 45 3.56 9.89 15.32
C ARG A 45 2.49 10.80 14.71
N VAL A 46 1.57 11.25 15.55
CA VAL A 46 0.53 12.21 15.14
C VAL A 46 1.15 13.52 14.62
N SER A 47 2.26 13.97 15.21
CA SER A 47 3.01 15.14 14.70
C SER A 47 3.47 14.96 13.26
N HIS A 48 3.98 13.77 12.91
CA HIS A 48 4.41 13.46 11.54
C HIS A 48 3.23 13.36 10.56
N GLN A 49 2.09 12.83 11.02
CA GLN A 49 0.84 12.80 10.24
C GLN A 49 0.40 14.23 9.86
N LEU A 50 0.42 15.15 10.84
CA LEU A 50 0.02 16.55 10.63
C LEU A 50 0.98 17.28 9.69
N ILE A 51 2.29 17.08 9.85
CA ILE A 51 3.31 17.66 8.98
C ILE A 51 3.13 17.15 7.54
N PHE A 52 2.98 15.84 7.34
CA PHE A 52 2.81 15.27 6.02
C PHE A 52 1.49 15.70 5.36
N ALA A 53 0.40 15.80 6.13
CA ALA A 53 -0.88 16.35 5.64
C ALA A 53 -0.75 17.80 5.17
N ALA A 54 0.02 18.64 5.88
CA ALA A 54 0.30 20.01 5.45
C ALA A 54 1.14 20.04 4.16
N MET A 55 2.14 19.15 4.03
CA MET A 55 2.94 19.04 2.81
C MET A 55 2.10 18.63 1.59
N ILE A 56 1.16 17.68 1.75
CA ILE A 56 0.23 17.29 0.70
C ILE A 56 -0.63 18.47 0.24
N GLU A 57 -1.14 19.26 1.18
CA GLU A 57 -1.96 20.42 0.87
C GLU A 57 -1.20 21.49 0.10
N LEU A 58 0.05 21.75 0.47
CA LEU A 58 0.94 22.67 -0.26
C LEU A 58 1.16 22.16 -1.70
N ASN A 59 1.46 20.89 -1.87
CA ASN A 59 1.66 20.28 -3.18
C ASN A 59 0.40 20.37 -4.06
N GLN A 60 -0.80 20.14 -3.49
CA GLN A 60 -2.08 20.27 -4.21
C GLN A 60 -2.35 21.70 -4.67
N ASN A 61 -1.87 22.69 -3.92
CA ASN A 61 -1.98 24.09 -4.26
C ASN A 61 -0.83 24.61 -5.15
N ASN A 62 0.08 23.73 -5.59
CA ASN A 62 1.30 24.06 -6.34
C ASN A 62 2.19 25.10 -5.62
N ILE A 63 2.28 25.00 -4.30
CA ILE A 63 3.16 25.82 -3.46
C ILE A 63 4.36 24.96 -3.07
N ASP A 64 5.56 25.54 -3.18
CA ASP A 64 6.81 24.88 -2.78
C ASP A 64 6.78 24.50 -1.30
N ILE A 65 7.30 23.30 -1.00
CA ILE A 65 7.30 22.74 0.36
C ILE A 65 8.64 23.07 1.01
N ASP A 66 8.60 23.93 2.00
CA ASP A 66 9.72 24.24 2.89
C ASP A 66 9.24 24.39 4.35
N ALA A 67 10.17 24.60 5.28
CA ALA A 67 9.81 24.73 6.68
C ALA A 67 8.91 25.94 6.98
N ILE A 68 9.02 27.01 6.18
CA ILE A 68 8.24 28.23 6.35
C ILE A 68 6.81 28.02 5.88
N THR A 69 6.62 27.49 4.67
CA THR A 69 5.31 27.24 4.08
C THR A 69 4.53 26.19 4.87
N VAL A 70 5.19 25.10 5.32
CA VAL A 70 4.59 24.08 6.21
C VAL A 70 4.18 24.71 7.55
N SER A 71 5.03 25.56 8.16
CA SER A 71 4.70 26.20 9.42
C SER A 71 3.50 27.11 9.30
N GLU A 72 3.34 27.81 8.18
CA GLU A 72 2.22 28.71 7.93
C GLU A 72 0.88 27.94 7.84
N ILE A 73 0.83 26.83 7.08
CA ILE A 73 -0.35 25.94 7.03
C ILE A 73 -0.71 25.41 8.42
N LEU A 74 0.29 24.94 9.18
CA LEU A 74 0.05 24.41 10.53
C LEU A 74 -0.43 25.48 11.52
N ARG A 75 0.04 26.72 11.39
CA ARG A 75 -0.47 27.86 12.18
C ARG A 75 -1.92 28.20 11.82
N GLN A 76 -2.25 28.27 10.54
CA GLN A 76 -3.63 28.52 10.08
C GLN A 76 -4.62 27.49 10.60
N LYS A 77 -4.15 26.22 10.75
CA LYS A 77 -4.94 25.12 11.29
C LYS A 77 -4.89 25.01 12.83
N ASN A 78 -4.17 25.90 13.51
CA ASN A 78 -3.94 25.83 14.97
C ASN A 78 -3.30 24.48 15.41
N GLN A 79 -2.43 23.91 14.57
CA GLN A 79 -1.79 22.61 14.81
C GLN A 79 -0.30 22.70 15.17
N MET A 80 0.27 23.90 15.21
CA MET A 80 1.70 24.12 15.44
C MET A 80 2.17 23.57 16.80
N GLU A 81 1.38 23.72 17.85
CA GLU A 81 1.71 23.17 19.17
C GLU A 81 1.70 21.63 19.18
N ASN A 82 0.82 21.01 18.39
CA ASN A 82 0.69 19.56 18.31
C ASN A 82 1.91 18.87 17.67
N ILE A 83 2.68 19.60 16.88
CA ILE A 83 3.89 19.09 16.26
C ILE A 83 5.15 19.38 17.11
N GLY A 84 5.06 20.17 18.17
CA GLY A 84 6.21 20.59 19.00
C GLY A 84 6.84 21.93 18.57
N GLY A 85 6.11 22.73 17.78
CA GLY A 85 6.57 24.05 17.32
C GLY A 85 7.48 24.00 16.08
N GLU A 86 7.98 25.18 15.70
CA GLU A 86 8.85 25.33 14.51
C GLU A 86 10.19 24.59 14.64
N VAL A 87 10.66 24.41 15.86
CA VAL A 87 11.92 23.71 16.13
C VAL A 87 11.90 22.30 15.54
N THR A 88 10.76 21.62 15.61
CA THR A 88 10.62 20.28 15.03
C THR A 88 10.88 20.24 13.53
N LEU A 89 10.44 21.25 12.77
CA LEU A 89 10.69 21.30 11.32
C LEU A 89 12.18 21.51 11.01
N ILE A 90 12.86 22.30 11.83
CA ILE A 90 14.31 22.51 11.71
C ILE A 90 15.08 21.22 12.05
N GLU A 91 14.69 20.53 13.12
CA GLU A 91 15.28 19.25 13.51
C GLU A 91 15.11 18.18 12.43
N LEU A 92 13.98 18.15 11.70
CA LEU A 92 13.76 17.23 10.59
C LEU A 92 14.72 17.50 9.43
N LEU A 93 15.02 18.78 9.12
CA LEU A 93 15.99 19.16 8.09
C LEU A 93 17.41 18.75 8.47
N ASP A 94 17.79 18.95 9.74
CA ASP A 94 19.15 18.66 10.21
C ASP A 94 19.47 17.16 10.24
N LYS A 95 18.44 16.30 10.34
CA LYS A 95 18.60 14.83 10.37
C LYS A 95 18.91 14.21 9.01
N VAL A 96 18.63 14.91 7.92
CA VAL A 96 18.74 14.33 6.57
C VAL A 96 19.78 15.10 5.74
N PRO A 97 20.94 14.52 5.48
CA PRO A 97 21.98 15.19 4.69
C PRO A 97 21.65 15.22 3.18
N THR A 98 20.76 14.35 2.70
CA THR A 98 20.37 14.24 1.29
C THR A 98 19.02 13.56 1.12
N ALA A 99 18.22 14.02 0.15
CA ALA A 99 16.95 13.41 -0.21
C ALA A 99 17.08 12.15 -1.08
N ALA A 100 18.29 11.74 -1.46
CA ALA A 100 18.53 10.66 -2.43
C ALA A 100 17.93 9.30 -2.03
N ASN A 101 17.73 9.04 -0.74
CA ASN A 101 17.25 7.76 -0.22
C ASN A 101 15.78 7.79 0.23
N VAL A 102 15.00 8.80 -0.16
CA VAL A 102 13.63 8.98 0.31
C VAL A 102 12.75 7.76 0.01
N GLU A 103 12.90 7.14 -1.15
CA GLU A 103 12.14 5.95 -1.53
C GLU A 103 12.41 4.77 -0.59
N TYR A 104 13.67 4.56 -0.19
CA TYR A 104 14.02 3.51 0.76
C TYR A 104 13.38 3.75 2.14
N TYR A 105 13.43 4.99 2.64
CA TYR A 105 12.77 5.35 3.91
C TYR A 105 11.25 5.20 3.81
N THR A 106 10.67 5.59 2.68
CA THR A 106 9.24 5.40 2.37
C THR A 106 8.82 3.93 2.48
N GLN A 107 9.62 3.00 1.95
CA GLN A 107 9.35 1.57 2.05
C GLN A 107 9.41 1.06 3.50
N ILE A 108 10.33 1.57 4.31
CA ILE A 108 10.40 1.20 5.74
C ILE A 108 9.12 1.67 6.48
N VAL A 109 8.69 2.91 6.24
CA VAL A 109 7.47 3.45 6.86
C VAL A 109 6.25 2.64 6.43
N LEU A 110 6.13 2.34 5.13
CA LEU A 110 5.04 1.53 4.56
C LEU A 110 4.98 0.13 5.17
N GLU A 111 6.13 -0.54 5.33
CA GLU A 111 6.20 -1.86 5.97
C GLU A 111 5.67 -1.80 7.41
N LYS A 112 6.11 -0.81 8.20
CA LYS A 112 5.65 -0.65 9.59
C LYS A 112 4.16 -0.31 9.67
N SER A 113 3.68 0.55 8.78
CA SER A 113 2.25 0.87 8.67
C SER A 113 1.42 -0.35 8.31
N THR A 114 1.84 -1.13 7.31
CA THR A 114 1.16 -2.37 6.91
C THR A 114 1.05 -3.36 8.08
N ARG A 115 2.12 -3.52 8.87
CA ARG A 115 2.09 -4.35 10.08
C ARG A 115 1.08 -3.84 11.11
N ARG A 116 0.99 -2.52 11.32
CA ARG A 116 -0.02 -1.92 12.21
C ARG A 116 -1.44 -2.16 11.71
N LYS A 117 -1.67 -1.97 10.39
CA LYS A 117 -2.96 -2.25 9.75
C LYS A 117 -3.36 -3.71 9.93
N LEU A 118 -2.43 -4.65 9.69
CA LEU A 118 -2.67 -6.07 9.88
C LEU A 118 -3.03 -6.40 11.35
N ILE A 119 -2.29 -5.86 12.32
CA ILE A 119 -2.58 -6.04 13.74
C ILE A 119 -3.98 -5.51 14.09
N LYS A 120 -4.31 -4.30 13.62
CA LYS A 120 -5.64 -3.69 13.85
C LYS A 120 -6.76 -4.55 13.25
N THR A 121 -6.61 -4.97 12.01
CA THR A 121 -7.57 -5.82 11.30
C THR A 121 -7.75 -7.16 12.02
N SER A 122 -6.65 -7.84 12.37
CA SER A 122 -6.73 -9.10 13.11
C SER A 122 -7.41 -8.95 14.47
N THR A 123 -7.14 -7.85 15.18
CA THR A 123 -7.81 -7.54 16.46
C THR A 123 -9.31 -7.34 16.28
N ASN A 124 -9.73 -6.67 15.20
CA ASN A 124 -11.14 -6.49 14.88
C ASN A 124 -11.81 -7.85 14.55
N ILE A 125 -11.15 -8.69 13.74
CA ILE A 125 -11.65 -10.02 13.41
C ILE A 125 -11.84 -10.85 14.70
N VAL A 126 -10.85 -10.86 15.59
CA VAL A 126 -10.97 -11.55 16.89
C VAL A 126 -12.17 -11.01 17.68
N LYS A 127 -12.32 -9.68 17.75
CA LYS A 127 -13.44 -9.06 18.47
C LYS A 127 -14.80 -9.45 17.89
N THR A 128 -14.94 -9.44 16.56
CA THR A 128 -16.18 -9.83 15.88
C THR A 128 -16.49 -11.31 16.06
N ALA A 129 -15.47 -12.17 16.06
CA ALA A 129 -15.63 -13.61 16.28
C ALA A 129 -16.15 -13.97 17.70
N TYR A 130 -15.96 -13.11 18.70
CA TYR A 130 -16.56 -13.25 20.03
C TYR A 130 -18.02 -12.78 20.10
N GLN A 131 -18.53 -12.10 19.06
CA GLN A 131 -19.92 -11.64 19.02
C GLN A 131 -20.76 -12.72 18.35
N GLU A 132 -21.65 -13.36 19.12
CA GLU A 132 -22.49 -14.48 18.64
C GLU A 132 -23.78 -14.02 17.92
N ASP A 133 -24.02 -12.72 17.83
CA ASP A 133 -25.23 -12.13 17.25
C ASP A 133 -25.25 -12.16 15.72
N GLU A 134 -24.08 -12.36 15.06
CA GLU A 134 -23.94 -12.36 13.62
C GLU A 134 -23.75 -13.78 13.05
N PRO A 135 -24.40 -14.13 11.91
CA PRO A 135 -24.21 -15.42 11.26
C PRO A 135 -22.72 -15.63 10.90
N ILE A 136 -22.20 -16.83 11.18
CA ILE A 136 -20.78 -17.15 10.98
C ILE A 136 -20.30 -16.93 9.53
N ALA A 137 -21.17 -17.13 8.54
CA ALA A 137 -20.85 -16.88 7.15
C ALA A 137 -20.47 -15.41 6.91
N ASN A 138 -21.23 -14.46 7.47
CA ASN A 138 -20.95 -13.02 7.35
C ASN A 138 -19.64 -12.65 8.05
N VAL A 139 -19.36 -13.25 9.22
CA VAL A 139 -18.12 -13.03 9.95
C VAL A 139 -16.90 -13.46 9.12
N LEU A 140 -17.00 -14.62 8.46
CA LEU A 140 -15.94 -15.13 7.58
C LEU A 140 -15.75 -14.24 6.34
N ASP A 141 -16.84 -13.87 5.66
CA ASP A 141 -16.79 -13.00 4.48
C ASP A 141 -16.19 -11.62 4.81
N ASN A 142 -16.57 -11.04 5.95
CA ASN A 142 -16.03 -9.76 6.41
C ASN A 142 -14.54 -9.88 6.76
N ALA A 143 -14.12 -10.96 7.44
CA ALA A 143 -12.74 -11.19 7.78
C ALA A 143 -11.85 -11.36 6.53
N GLU A 144 -12.31 -12.08 5.52
CA GLU A 144 -11.61 -12.22 4.24
C GLU A 144 -11.45 -10.87 3.54
N LYS A 145 -12.54 -10.10 3.45
CA LYS A 145 -12.53 -8.76 2.85
C LYS A 145 -11.59 -7.80 3.57
N ASP A 146 -11.59 -7.82 4.89
CA ASP A 146 -10.74 -6.97 5.71
C ASP A 146 -9.25 -7.30 5.52
N ILE A 147 -8.88 -8.59 5.46
CA ILE A 147 -7.50 -9.02 5.20
C ILE A 147 -7.09 -8.64 3.77
N LEU A 148 -7.97 -8.84 2.78
CA LEU A 148 -7.71 -8.49 1.40
C LEU A 148 -7.43 -6.98 1.25
N SER A 149 -8.20 -6.13 1.93
CA SER A 149 -8.01 -4.68 1.92
C SER A 149 -6.61 -4.25 2.40
N VAL A 150 -6.03 -4.94 3.38
CA VAL A 150 -4.65 -4.70 3.84
C VAL A 150 -3.65 -5.10 2.76
N SER A 151 -3.92 -6.17 2.00
CA SER A 151 -3.05 -6.63 0.92
C SER A 151 -3.13 -5.72 -0.32
N GLU A 152 -4.31 -5.27 -0.70
CA GLU A 152 -4.52 -4.36 -1.84
C GLU A 152 -3.88 -2.99 -1.61
N GLY A 153 -3.85 -2.50 -0.38
CA GLY A 153 -3.13 -1.27 -0.02
C GLY A 153 -1.63 -1.31 -0.32
N ARG A 154 -1.03 -2.52 -0.45
CA ARG A 154 0.37 -2.71 -0.90
C ARG A 154 0.53 -2.62 -2.41
N ASN A 155 -0.52 -2.95 -3.18
CA ASN A 155 -0.48 -3.01 -4.64
C ASN A 155 -0.71 -1.64 -5.33
N LYS A 156 -0.69 -0.54 -4.58
CA LYS A 156 -0.47 0.80 -5.16
C LYS A 156 0.97 0.96 -5.66
N ALA A 157 1.62 -0.19 -5.96
CA ALA A 157 2.90 -0.20 -6.62
C ALA A 157 2.75 0.54 -7.94
N GLY A 158 3.30 1.74 -7.98
CA GLY A 158 3.48 2.52 -9.17
C GLY A 158 4.12 1.69 -10.29
N PHE A 159 4.61 2.30 -11.31
CA PHE A 159 5.22 1.65 -12.47
C PHE A 159 6.16 0.51 -12.10
N ILE A 160 5.82 -0.71 -12.51
CA ILE A 160 6.73 -1.85 -12.37
C ILE A 160 7.87 -1.64 -13.38
N PRO A 161 9.14 -1.69 -12.96
CA PRO A 161 10.26 -1.58 -13.88
C PRO A 161 10.11 -2.55 -15.03
N ILE A 162 10.25 -2.07 -16.25
CA ILE A 162 10.11 -2.89 -17.46
C ILE A 162 11.03 -4.13 -17.43
N SER A 163 12.18 -4.04 -16.78
CA SER A 163 13.10 -5.15 -16.57
C SER A 163 12.48 -6.31 -15.79
N THR A 164 11.62 -6.03 -14.80
CA THR A 164 10.90 -7.05 -14.02
C THR A 164 9.84 -7.72 -14.88
N VAL A 165 9.07 -6.92 -15.65
CA VAL A 165 8.04 -7.44 -16.55
C VAL A 165 8.68 -8.29 -17.65
N LEU A 166 9.78 -7.85 -18.23
CA LEU A 166 10.53 -8.59 -19.26
C LEU A 166 11.06 -9.92 -18.72
N ARG A 167 11.58 -9.95 -17.50
CA ARG A 167 12.08 -11.17 -16.88
C ARG A 167 10.96 -12.19 -16.67
N THR A 168 9.82 -11.78 -16.14
CA THR A 168 8.65 -12.66 -15.97
C THR A 168 8.11 -13.15 -17.32
N ALA A 169 8.04 -12.28 -18.32
CA ALA A 169 7.62 -12.65 -19.67
C ALA A 169 8.60 -13.65 -20.31
N TYR A 170 9.89 -13.47 -20.12
CA TYR A 170 10.92 -14.39 -20.62
C TYR A 170 10.82 -15.77 -19.97
N GLU A 171 10.68 -15.83 -18.65
CA GLU A 171 10.47 -17.07 -17.90
C GLU A 171 9.21 -17.81 -18.38
N SER A 172 8.10 -17.09 -18.61
CA SER A 172 6.86 -17.65 -19.16
C SER A 172 7.04 -18.20 -20.59
N LEU A 173 7.83 -17.52 -21.42
CA LEU A 173 8.15 -18.00 -22.77
C LEU A 173 9.04 -19.24 -22.76
N GLU A 174 10.03 -19.32 -21.86
CA GLU A 174 10.84 -20.52 -21.68
C GLU A 174 10.01 -21.74 -21.23
N GLU A 175 9.08 -21.55 -20.30
CA GLU A 175 8.17 -22.61 -19.88
C GLU A 175 7.27 -23.09 -21.01
N ARG A 176 6.71 -22.16 -21.82
CA ARG A 176 5.92 -22.50 -23.01
C ARG A 176 6.74 -23.23 -24.04
N ALA A 177 8.00 -22.84 -24.25
CA ALA A 177 8.89 -23.51 -25.19
C ALA A 177 9.29 -24.94 -24.75
N LYS A 178 9.37 -25.19 -23.45
CA LYS A 178 9.63 -26.52 -22.89
C LYS A 178 8.42 -27.47 -23.00
N ASN A 179 7.20 -26.93 -22.96
CA ASN A 179 5.94 -27.68 -22.99
C ASN A 179 5.44 -28.03 -24.42
N ASN A 180 6.30 -28.09 -25.39
CA ASN A 180 6.13 -28.67 -26.75
C ASN A 180 4.69 -28.85 -27.28
N GLY A 181 3.85 -27.82 -27.25
CA GLY A 181 2.53 -27.82 -27.87
C GLY A 181 1.40 -28.42 -27.03
N GLU A 182 1.60 -28.67 -25.73
CA GLU A 182 0.53 -28.97 -24.81
C GLU A 182 -0.23 -27.68 -24.42
N VAL A 183 -1.47 -27.86 -23.99
CA VAL A 183 -2.37 -26.79 -23.55
C VAL A 183 -1.67 -25.93 -22.50
N THR A 184 -1.51 -24.62 -22.76
CA THR A 184 -0.80 -23.70 -21.86
C THR A 184 -1.65 -23.19 -20.71
N GLY A 185 -2.99 -23.26 -20.88
CA GLY A 185 -3.98 -22.93 -19.86
C GLY A 185 -4.60 -24.16 -19.19
N ILE A 186 -5.73 -23.99 -18.55
CA ILE A 186 -6.53 -25.08 -17.98
C ILE A 186 -7.21 -25.81 -19.14
N ALA A 187 -6.92 -27.11 -19.30
CA ALA A 187 -7.53 -27.92 -20.35
C ALA A 187 -9.03 -28.09 -20.11
N THR A 188 -9.85 -27.85 -21.14
CA THR A 188 -11.30 -28.06 -21.08
C THR A 188 -11.68 -29.53 -21.23
N GLY A 189 -10.79 -30.38 -21.71
CA GLY A 189 -11.01 -31.78 -22.05
C GLY A 189 -11.60 -32.00 -23.44
N TYR A 190 -11.94 -30.93 -24.17
CA TYR A 190 -12.35 -31.00 -25.58
C TYR A 190 -11.16 -30.69 -26.48
N ILE A 191 -10.55 -31.75 -27.06
CA ILE A 191 -9.31 -31.65 -27.85
C ILE A 191 -9.40 -30.59 -28.95
N GLY A 192 -10.56 -30.47 -29.64
CA GLY A 192 -10.74 -29.47 -30.69
C GLY A 192 -10.77 -28.03 -30.14
N LEU A 193 -11.35 -27.82 -28.99
CA LEU A 193 -11.42 -26.52 -28.33
C LEU A 193 -10.04 -26.15 -27.75
N ASP A 194 -9.41 -27.08 -27.05
CA ASP A 194 -8.09 -26.88 -26.45
C ASP A 194 -7.00 -26.57 -27.51
N ARG A 195 -7.11 -27.15 -28.71
CA ARG A 195 -6.24 -26.79 -29.83
C ARG A 195 -6.44 -25.36 -30.34
N MET A 196 -7.68 -24.87 -30.32
CA MET A 196 -8.01 -23.52 -30.81
C MET A 196 -7.68 -22.43 -29.79
N THR A 197 -7.88 -22.71 -28.52
CA THR A 197 -7.75 -21.72 -27.44
C THR A 197 -6.44 -21.86 -26.65
N SER A 198 -5.72 -22.98 -26.80
CA SER A 198 -4.60 -23.37 -25.93
C SER A 198 -5.00 -23.55 -24.45
N GLY A 199 -6.30 -23.82 -24.19
CA GLY A 199 -6.89 -23.91 -22.86
C GLY A 199 -7.45 -22.58 -22.37
N LEU A 200 -7.97 -22.57 -21.15
CA LEU A 200 -8.51 -21.39 -20.49
C LEU A 200 -7.43 -20.70 -19.70
N HIS A 201 -7.19 -19.38 -19.92
CA HIS A 201 -6.15 -18.61 -19.24
C HIS A 201 -6.75 -17.72 -18.16
N ALA A 202 -5.96 -17.42 -17.13
CA ALA A 202 -6.27 -16.35 -16.18
C ALA A 202 -6.39 -15.03 -16.97
N ASP A 203 -7.18 -14.08 -16.53
CA ASP A 203 -7.39 -12.79 -17.18
C ASP A 203 -8.27 -12.78 -18.44
N GLU A 204 -8.87 -13.93 -18.83
CA GLU A 204 -9.82 -14.02 -19.94
C GLU A 204 -11.27 -14.08 -19.45
N LEU A 205 -12.14 -13.31 -20.09
CA LEU A 205 -13.59 -13.44 -19.91
C LEU A 205 -14.16 -14.49 -20.86
N ILE A 206 -14.60 -15.63 -20.33
CA ILE A 206 -15.16 -16.71 -21.13
C ILE A 206 -16.68 -16.72 -20.97
N ILE A 207 -17.39 -16.55 -22.08
CA ILE A 207 -18.85 -16.60 -22.12
C ILE A 207 -19.30 -17.88 -22.81
N LEU A 208 -19.93 -18.79 -22.06
CA LEU A 208 -20.54 -19.99 -22.59
C LEU A 208 -22.04 -19.74 -22.85
N ALA A 209 -22.41 -19.73 -24.13
CA ALA A 209 -23.81 -19.59 -24.52
C ALA A 209 -24.30 -20.90 -25.13
N ALA A 210 -25.44 -21.42 -24.65
CA ALA A 210 -26.10 -22.58 -25.21
C ALA A 210 -27.56 -22.22 -25.56
N PRO A 211 -28.13 -22.75 -26.69
CA PRO A 211 -29.56 -22.63 -26.95
C PRO A 211 -30.33 -23.38 -25.86
N PRO A 212 -31.58 -22.98 -25.58
CA PRO A 212 -32.42 -23.72 -24.64
C PRO A 212 -32.54 -25.19 -25.10
N PRO A 213 -32.59 -26.16 -24.15
CA PRO A 213 -32.65 -27.57 -24.51
C PRO A 213 -33.87 -27.82 -25.37
N LEU A 214 -33.64 -28.37 -26.55
CA LEU A 214 -34.70 -28.98 -27.34
C LEU A 214 -35.17 -30.23 -26.60
N CYS A 215 -36.35 -30.17 -25.99
CA CYS A 215 -37.05 -31.33 -25.44
C CYS A 215 -37.47 -32.28 -26.54
#